data_b566538ebaa6797912e1f7d7dcec0336
#
_entry.id   b566538ebaa6797912e1f7d7dcec0336
#
_cell.length_a   1.000
_cell.length_b   1.000
_cell.length_c   1.000
_cell.angle_alpha   90.00
_cell.angle_beta   90.00
_cell.angle_gamma   90.00
#
_symmetry.space_group_name_H-M   'P 1'
#
loop_
_entity.id
_entity.type
_entity.pdbx_description
1 polymer ?
#
loop_
_entity_poly.entity_id
_entity_poly.type
_entity_poly.pdbx_seq_one_letter_code
_entity_poly.pdbx_strand_id
1 'polypeptide(L)'
;MSSISPFLDKRPNSKNMHPITIRIIKDRKPSYIYLGQAINLNQWDVKNCRVKNSHPNYLEINQLIIAKLSKANKSLLDAEIEDEYLSAKGVKRKMISKEVEDFFALSKSYLKKIEDRKQFHQYDTEYHRIEVFKEYLKKDKLYFNELNIDLIRLFENFLLNKKNLKPRTVANYMITIRTIFNLAISKSRKNIPSYPFGKGKYQIRFPETRKIGLNRDEIIILENIEEITIAQQYALNVWLISFYFAGIRVSDVLKLKWKDFFDNRLNYRMGKNSKLVSLKVPEKVVNILERLERSKDSIYLFKELEGINVKDNKRLQTRIKTATRNFNRRLEIVAAKAGIDKKLSMHIARHSFGNISGDKIPIQMLQKLYRHSSVTTTILYQSNFMQKDTDDALEKVIDF
;
A
#
# COMPACT_ATOMS: atom_id res chain seq x y z
N MET A 1 14.19 5.10 44.28
CA MET A 1 15.62 5.03 43.88
C MET A 1 15.79 3.92 42.85
N SER A 2 16.48 4.22 41.78
CA SER A 2 16.87 3.23 40.77
C SER A 2 18.38 2.98 40.84
N SER A 3 18.81 1.72 40.67
CA SER A 3 20.23 1.39 40.56
C SER A 3 20.48 0.37 39.47
N ILE A 4 21.59 0.54 38.75
CA ILE A 4 22.02 -0.37 37.68
C ILE A 4 23.47 -0.76 37.97
N SER A 5 23.72 -2.08 38.06
CA SER A 5 25.06 -2.58 38.37
C SER A 5 25.33 -3.91 37.65
N PRO A 6 26.61 -4.19 37.30
CA PRO A 6 26.99 -5.53 36.87
C PRO A 6 26.85 -6.51 38.04
N PHE A 7 26.43 -7.73 37.74
CA PHE A 7 26.16 -8.74 38.75
C PHE A 7 26.49 -10.13 38.18
N LEU A 8 27.16 -10.94 38.98
CA LEU A 8 27.40 -12.35 38.66
C LEU A 8 26.25 -13.18 39.24
N ASP A 9 25.56 -13.94 38.40
CA ASP A 9 24.47 -14.79 38.86
C ASP A 9 25.00 -15.89 39.79
N LYS A 10 24.37 -16.04 40.94
CA LYS A 10 24.77 -17.07 41.93
C LYS A 10 24.48 -18.49 41.47
N ARG A 11 23.57 -18.66 40.47
CA ARG A 11 23.21 -19.98 39.95
C ARG A 11 24.10 -20.28 38.74
N PRO A 12 24.91 -21.37 38.80
CA PRO A 12 25.73 -21.76 37.65
C PRO A 12 24.85 -22.30 36.51
N ASN A 13 25.38 -22.20 35.32
CA ASN A 13 24.80 -22.86 34.13
C ASN A 13 25.16 -24.36 34.09
N SER A 14 24.70 -25.08 33.04
CA SER A 14 24.99 -26.52 32.86
C SER A 14 26.47 -26.88 32.75
N LYS A 15 27.34 -25.89 32.53
CA LYS A 15 28.82 -26.05 32.51
C LYS A 15 29.50 -25.61 33.82
N ASN A 16 28.73 -25.49 34.88
CA ASN A 16 29.20 -25.04 36.22
C ASN A 16 29.86 -23.64 36.19
N MET A 17 29.48 -22.76 35.25
CA MET A 17 29.98 -21.40 35.16
C MET A 17 28.85 -20.39 35.48
N HIS A 18 29.22 -19.27 36.10
CA HIS A 18 28.30 -18.27 36.57
C HIS A 18 28.03 -17.20 35.49
N PRO A 19 26.76 -16.99 35.03
CA PRO A 19 26.45 -15.97 34.05
C PRO A 19 26.67 -14.56 34.54
N ILE A 20 27.23 -13.70 33.68
CA ILE A 20 27.37 -12.27 33.93
C ILE A 20 26.10 -11.56 33.51
N THR A 21 25.54 -10.71 34.36
CA THR A 21 24.30 -9.99 34.14
C THR A 21 24.44 -8.50 34.46
N ILE A 22 23.59 -7.64 33.89
CA ILE A 22 23.33 -6.31 34.42
C ILE A 22 22.06 -6.39 35.26
N ARG A 23 22.15 -6.07 36.52
CA ARG A 23 21.04 -6.00 37.46
C ARG A 23 20.51 -4.58 37.51
N ILE A 24 19.22 -4.45 37.24
CA ILE A 24 18.45 -3.19 37.27
C ILE A 24 17.49 -3.30 38.45
N ILE A 25 17.58 -2.41 39.41
CA ILE A 25 16.65 -2.32 40.55
C ILE A 25 15.89 -1.01 40.39
N LYS A 26 14.56 -1.06 40.35
CA LYS A 26 13.69 0.10 40.47
C LYS A 26 12.46 -0.28 41.30
N ASP A 27 12.10 0.59 42.22
CA ASP A 27 11.00 0.37 43.18
C ASP A 27 11.14 -0.96 43.95
N ARG A 28 12.35 -1.27 44.39
CA ARG A 28 12.72 -2.51 45.09
C ARG A 28 12.52 -3.81 44.29
N LYS A 29 12.19 -3.73 43.00
CA LYS A 29 11.99 -4.90 42.10
C LYS A 29 13.23 -5.06 41.22
N PRO A 30 13.94 -6.21 41.26
CA PRO A 30 15.09 -6.46 40.42
C PRO A 30 14.66 -6.99 39.02
N SER A 31 15.45 -6.68 38.01
CA SER A 31 15.42 -7.28 36.70
C SER A 31 16.83 -7.50 36.19
N TYR A 32 17.07 -8.60 35.47
CA TYR A 32 18.40 -9.03 35.05
C TYR A 32 18.51 -9.12 33.54
N ILE A 33 19.65 -8.65 33.01
CA ILE A 33 19.98 -8.74 31.56
C ILE A 33 21.23 -9.59 31.46
N TYR A 34 21.11 -10.75 30.84
CA TYR A 34 22.23 -11.64 30.59
C TYR A 34 23.12 -11.12 29.48
N LEU A 35 24.44 -11.15 29.69
CA LEU A 35 25.43 -10.68 28.71
C LEU A 35 25.85 -11.75 27.69
N GLY A 36 25.42 -13.00 27.90
CA GLY A 36 25.82 -14.14 27.07
C GLY A 36 27.21 -14.68 27.41
N GLN A 37 27.82 -14.17 28.49
CA GLN A 37 29.12 -14.62 29.01
C GLN A 37 28.92 -15.24 30.38
N ALA A 38 29.70 -16.27 30.70
CA ALA A 38 29.73 -16.92 32.01
C ALA A 38 31.19 -17.23 32.41
N ILE A 39 31.52 -17.08 33.69
CA ILE A 39 32.87 -17.25 34.22
C ILE A 39 32.85 -18.08 35.48
N ASN A 40 34.01 -18.54 35.93
CA ASN A 40 34.16 -19.15 37.24
C ASN A 40 34.04 -18.11 38.34
N LEU A 41 33.52 -18.50 39.52
CA LEU A 41 33.29 -17.61 40.64
C LEU A 41 34.55 -16.88 41.11
N ASN A 42 35.71 -17.56 41.10
CA ASN A 42 37.00 -17.01 41.50
C ASN A 42 37.55 -15.94 40.55
N GLN A 43 37.05 -15.89 39.31
CA GLN A 43 37.44 -14.91 38.30
C GLN A 43 36.61 -13.62 38.37
N TRP A 44 35.69 -13.48 39.30
CA TRP A 44 34.88 -12.29 39.50
C TRP A 44 35.42 -11.41 40.63
N ASP A 45 35.60 -10.15 40.40
CA ASP A 45 35.91 -9.13 41.40
C ASP A 45 34.60 -8.52 41.92
N VAL A 46 34.20 -8.96 43.12
CA VAL A 46 32.93 -8.54 43.72
C VAL A 46 32.95 -7.06 44.10
N LYS A 47 34.10 -6.51 44.50
CA LYS A 47 34.25 -5.11 44.95
C LYS A 47 34.11 -4.15 43.77
N ASN A 48 34.74 -4.46 42.65
CA ASN A 48 34.74 -3.61 41.48
C ASN A 48 33.70 -4.04 40.41
N CYS A 49 32.92 -5.10 40.66
CA CYS A 49 31.90 -5.64 39.75
C CYS A 49 32.43 -5.88 38.34
N ARG A 50 33.59 -6.51 38.19
CA ARG A 50 34.27 -6.77 36.91
C ARG A 50 34.96 -8.13 36.90
N VAL A 51 35.35 -8.57 35.71
CA VAL A 51 36.14 -9.80 35.52
C VAL A 51 37.60 -9.51 35.86
N LYS A 52 38.23 -10.40 36.67
CA LYS A 52 39.65 -10.29 37.02
C LYS A 52 40.54 -10.62 35.81
N ASN A 53 41.79 -10.10 35.85
CA ASN A 53 42.81 -10.34 34.83
C ASN A 53 43.26 -11.81 34.71
N SER A 54 42.89 -12.66 35.65
CA SER A 54 43.07 -14.11 35.56
C SER A 54 42.21 -14.82 34.52
N HIS A 55 41.20 -14.13 33.94
CA HIS A 55 40.40 -14.67 32.86
C HIS A 55 41.01 -14.30 31.50
N PRO A 56 41.17 -15.24 30.55
CA PRO A 56 41.86 -14.95 29.28
C PRO A 56 41.27 -13.76 28.51
N ASN A 57 39.94 -13.63 28.45
CA ASN A 57 39.22 -12.59 27.73
C ASN A 57 38.69 -11.48 28.65
N TYR A 58 39.40 -11.18 29.75
CA TYR A 58 38.89 -10.24 30.77
C TYR A 58 38.69 -8.81 30.20
N LEU A 59 39.52 -8.36 29.29
CA LEU A 59 39.42 -7.04 28.68
C LEU A 59 38.14 -6.93 27.84
N GLU A 60 37.88 -7.87 26.95
CA GLU A 60 36.70 -7.88 26.05
C GLU A 60 35.40 -7.97 26.86
N ILE A 61 35.39 -8.85 27.88
CA ILE A 61 34.20 -9.01 28.74
C ILE A 61 33.94 -7.73 29.55
N ASN A 62 34.98 -7.11 30.11
CA ASN A 62 34.83 -5.84 30.83
C ASN A 62 34.38 -4.70 29.92
N GLN A 63 34.88 -4.60 28.69
CA GLN A 63 34.38 -3.64 27.68
C GLN A 63 32.90 -3.88 27.36
N LEU A 64 32.49 -5.15 27.21
CA LEU A 64 31.09 -5.51 27.02
C LEU A 64 30.22 -5.10 28.21
N ILE A 65 30.70 -5.30 29.44
CA ILE A 65 30.03 -4.87 30.68
C ILE A 65 29.82 -3.35 30.65
N ILE A 66 30.87 -2.58 30.39
CA ILE A 66 30.83 -1.10 30.35
C ILE A 66 29.84 -0.62 29.25
N ALA A 67 29.91 -1.17 28.04
CA ALA A 67 29.04 -0.80 26.96
C ALA A 67 27.56 -1.06 27.28
N LYS A 68 27.26 -2.19 27.89
CA LYS A 68 25.89 -2.55 28.31
C LYS A 68 25.40 -1.71 29.47
N LEU A 69 26.29 -1.39 30.43
CA LEU A 69 25.97 -0.51 31.54
C LEU A 69 25.67 0.92 31.06
N SER A 70 26.49 1.46 30.16
CA SER A 70 26.25 2.76 29.54
C SER A 70 24.89 2.82 28.80
N LYS A 71 24.57 1.78 28.04
CA LYS A 71 23.28 1.69 27.37
C LYS A 71 22.09 1.62 28.34
N ALA A 72 22.27 0.94 29.49
CA ALA A 72 21.26 0.85 30.55
C ALA A 72 20.99 2.22 31.19
N ASN A 73 22.08 2.91 31.56
CA ASN A 73 21.99 4.23 32.16
C ASN A 73 21.37 5.25 31.20
N LYS A 74 21.75 5.23 29.92
CA LYS A 74 21.13 6.08 28.89
C LYS A 74 19.63 5.82 28.78
N SER A 75 19.20 4.56 28.72
CA SER A 75 17.76 4.23 28.61
C SER A 75 16.95 4.67 29.86
N LEU A 76 17.58 4.70 31.05
CA LEU A 76 16.95 5.20 32.26
C LEU A 76 16.85 6.73 32.21
N LEU A 77 17.93 7.40 31.82
CA LEU A 77 17.98 8.86 31.70
C LEU A 77 16.99 9.39 30.65
N ASP A 78 16.94 8.76 29.48
CA ASP A 78 15.99 9.10 28.43
C ASP A 78 14.53 8.98 28.93
N ALA A 79 14.24 7.95 29.76
CA ALA A 79 12.90 7.78 30.34
C ALA A 79 12.58 8.84 31.41
N GLU A 80 13.56 9.27 32.18
CA GLU A 80 13.40 10.34 33.17
C GLU A 80 13.22 11.72 32.53
N ILE A 81 13.88 11.97 31.41
CA ILE A 81 13.71 13.21 30.62
C ILE A 81 12.32 13.26 29.92
N GLU A 82 11.81 12.12 29.46
CA GLU A 82 10.51 12.00 28.80
C GLU A 82 9.34 11.93 29.81
N ASP A 83 9.58 12.06 31.10
CA ASP A 83 8.58 11.90 32.18
C ASP A 83 7.84 10.54 32.11
N GLU A 84 8.51 9.52 31.54
CA GLU A 84 7.94 8.19 31.33
C GLU A 84 8.27 7.29 32.56
N TYR A 85 7.23 6.89 33.30
CA TYR A 85 7.42 5.93 34.38
C TYR A 85 7.71 4.53 33.80
N LEU A 86 8.97 4.12 33.82
CA LEU A 86 9.40 2.77 33.45
C LEU A 86 9.71 1.91 34.69
N SER A 87 9.05 0.76 34.77
CA SER A 87 9.47 -0.28 35.75
C SER A 87 10.83 -0.88 35.37
N ALA A 88 11.50 -1.61 36.32
CA ALA A 88 12.75 -2.33 36.05
C ALA A 88 12.62 -3.28 34.80
N LYS A 89 11.43 -3.90 34.61
CA LYS A 89 11.12 -4.71 33.41
C LYS A 89 11.01 -3.84 32.16
N GLY A 90 10.51 -2.62 32.28
CA GLY A 90 10.41 -1.64 31.18
C GLY A 90 11.80 -1.21 30.70
N VAL A 91 12.70 -0.83 31.62
CA VAL A 91 14.10 -0.50 31.30
C VAL A 91 14.80 -1.71 30.66
N LYS A 92 14.61 -2.92 31.18
CA LYS A 92 15.12 -4.15 30.57
C LYS A 92 14.59 -4.33 29.14
N ARG A 93 13.29 -4.11 28.88
CA ARG A 93 12.71 -4.19 27.53
C ARG A 93 13.32 -3.16 26.60
N LYS A 94 13.46 -1.88 27.02
CA LYS A 94 14.15 -0.83 26.22
C LYS A 94 15.59 -1.22 25.87
N MET A 95 16.32 -1.89 26.78
CA MET A 95 17.69 -2.33 26.55
C MET A 95 17.86 -3.56 25.69
N ILE A 96 17.00 -4.58 25.87
CA ILE A 96 17.06 -5.85 25.12
C ILE A 96 16.48 -5.68 23.72
N SER A 97 15.57 -4.72 23.54
CA SER A 97 15.22 -4.31 22.20
C SER A 97 16.50 -3.79 21.51
N LYS A 98 17.20 -4.68 20.78
CA LYS A 98 17.96 -4.22 19.61
C LYS A 98 17.02 -3.25 18.91
N GLU A 99 17.50 -2.07 18.53
CA GLU A 99 16.76 -1.00 17.90
C GLU A 99 15.46 -1.54 17.28
N VAL A 100 14.37 -1.48 18.07
CA VAL A 100 13.05 -1.80 17.52
C VAL A 100 12.87 -0.70 16.53
N GLU A 101 13.00 -1.05 15.25
CA GLU A 101 12.95 -0.07 14.17
C GLU A 101 11.71 0.77 14.42
N ASP A 102 11.91 2.06 14.51
CA ASP A 102 10.82 3.01 14.58
C ASP A 102 9.98 2.87 13.30
N PHE A 103 8.68 2.72 13.45
CA PHE A 103 7.74 2.57 12.35
C PHE A 103 7.89 3.70 11.31
N PHE A 104 8.02 4.95 11.77
CA PHE A 104 8.13 6.10 10.87
C PHE A 104 9.51 6.16 10.17
N ALA A 105 10.58 5.76 10.84
CA ALA A 105 11.90 5.64 10.20
C ALA A 105 11.89 4.56 9.10
N LEU A 106 11.23 3.42 9.37
CA LEU A 106 11.07 2.37 8.37
C LEU A 106 10.14 2.80 7.23
N SER A 107 9.07 3.56 7.54
CA SER A 107 8.17 4.14 6.55
C SER A 107 8.89 5.07 5.57
N LYS A 108 9.80 5.92 6.05
CA LYS A 108 10.65 6.76 5.18
C LYS A 108 11.48 5.93 4.22
N SER A 109 12.09 4.85 4.72
CA SER A 109 12.87 3.92 3.87
C SER A 109 11.99 3.19 2.85
N TYR A 110 10.76 2.85 3.21
CA TYR A 110 9.76 2.26 2.31
C TYR A 110 9.36 3.23 1.21
N LEU A 111 9.03 4.48 1.57
CA LEU A 111 8.66 5.53 0.63
C LEU A 111 9.78 5.84 -0.37
N LYS A 112 11.03 5.93 0.10
CA LYS A 112 12.18 6.12 -0.77
C LYS A 112 12.31 5.03 -1.82
N LYS A 113 12.09 3.76 -1.47
CA LYS A 113 12.10 2.65 -2.44
C LYS A 113 11.00 2.77 -3.49
N ILE A 114 9.83 3.32 -3.15
CA ILE A 114 8.74 3.57 -4.11
C ILE A 114 9.14 4.72 -5.05
N GLU A 115 9.74 5.77 -4.52
CA GLU A 115 10.24 6.91 -5.28
C GLU A 115 11.34 6.52 -6.26
N ASP A 116 12.32 5.74 -5.81
CA ASP A 116 13.42 5.21 -6.64
C ASP A 116 12.89 4.38 -7.83
N ARG A 117 11.75 3.70 -7.64
CA ARG A 117 11.02 2.99 -8.71
C ARG A 117 10.18 3.90 -9.60
N LYS A 118 10.20 5.21 -9.37
CA LYS A 118 9.41 6.23 -10.09
C LYS A 118 7.89 5.99 -10.02
N GLN A 119 7.42 5.37 -8.95
CA GLN A 119 6.00 5.08 -8.69
C GLN A 119 5.35 6.23 -7.92
N PHE A 120 5.38 7.45 -8.45
CA PHE A 120 5.01 8.69 -7.75
C PHE A 120 3.56 8.69 -7.24
N HIS A 121 2.61 8.14 -7.99
CA HIS A 121 1.22 8.04 -7.51
C HIS A 121 1.10 7.14 -6.27
N GLN A 122 1.84 6.04 -6.23
CA GLN A 122 1.87 5.17 -5.05
C GLN A 122 2.56 5.88 -3.89
N TYR A 123 3.67 6.57 -4.17
CA TYR A 123 4.38 7.38 -3.17
C TYR A 123 3.44 8.40 -2.51
N ASP A 124 2.76 9.24 -3.28
CA ASP A 124 1.84 10.27 -2.75
C ASP A 124 0.74 9.65 -1.88
N THR A 125 0.18 8.52 -2.34
CA THR A 125 -0.91 7.83 -1.63
C THR A 125 -0.44 7.21 -0.33
N GLU A 126 0.71 6.51 -0.33
CA GLU A 126 1.26 5.87 0.86
C GLU A 126 1.79 6.92 1.85
N TYR A 127 2.44 7.97 1.34
CA TYR A 127 2.90 9.10 2.16
C TYR A 127 1.73 9.75 2.91
N HIS A 128 0.65 10.09 2.22
CA HIS A 128 -0.53 10.68 2.85
C HIS A 128 -1.12 9.78 3.96
N ARG A 129 -1.19 8.46 3.72
CA ARG A 129 -1.70 7.52 4.73
C ARG A 129 -0.82 7.46 5.97
N ILE A 130 0.50 7.49 5.77
CA ILE A 130 1.47 7.47 6.87
C ILE A 130 1.39 8.77 7.67
N GLU A 131 1.28 9.93 7.00
CA GLU A 131 1.15 11.22 7.68
C GLU A 131 -0.15 11.31 8.50
N VAL A 132 -1.28 10.86 7.97
CA VAL A 132 -2.55 10.81 8.73
C VAL A 132 -2.43 9.91 9.97
N PHE A 133 -1.69 8.79 9.86
CA PHE A 133 -1.44 7.94 11.03
C PHE A 133 -0.53 8.63 12.06
N LYS A 134 0.49 9.35 11.60
CA LYS A 134 1.37 10.16 12.45
C LYS A 134 0.62 11.28 13.17
N GLU A 135 -0.24 12.02 12.45
CA GLU A 135 -1.12 13.06 13.00
C GLU A 135 -2.04 12.53 14.09
N TYR A 136 -2.64 11.34 13.84
CA TYR A 136 -3.51 10.68 14.81
C TYR A 136 -2.77 10.35 16.11
N LEU A 137 -1.56 9.83 16.01
CA LEU A 137 -0.74 9.45 17.18
C LEU A 137 -0.17 10.64 17.92
N LYS A 138 -0.01 11.78 17.26
CA LYS A 138 0.70 12.98 17.80
C LYS A 138 2.10 12.64 18.32
N LYS A 139 2.77 11.68 17.71
CA LYS A 139 4.11 11.20 18.07
C LYS A 139 5.03 11.20 16.86
N ASP A 140 6.29 11.58 17.06
CA ASP A 140 7.31 11.49 16.02
C ASP A 140 7.93 10.11 15.87
N LYS A 141 7.80 9.27 16.88
CA LYS A 141 8.30 7.90 16.92
C LYS A 141 7.21 6.94 17.36
N LEU A 142 7.14 5.79 16.72
CA LEU A 142 6.28 4.67 17.09
C LEU A 142 7.09 3.38 17.01
N TYR A 143 7.25 2.69 18.12
CA TYR A 143 7.92 1.40 18.14
C TYR A 143 6.94 0.28 17.80
N PHE A 144 7.40 -0.75 17.07
CA PHE A 144 6.53 -1.86 16.64
C PHE A 144 5.91 -2.66 17.80
N ASN A 145 6.45 -2.59 19.00
CA ASN A 145 5.84 -3.18 20.19
C ASN A 145 4.64 -2.39 20.72
N GLU A 146 4.48 -1.13 20.34
CA GLU A 146 3.32 -0.30 20.67
C GLU A 146 2.17 -0.52 19.67
N LEU A 147 2.50 -1.01 18.46
CA LEU A 147 1.52 -1.26 17.39
C LEU A 147 0.77 -2.58 17.65
N ASN A 148 -0.20 -2.54 18.54
CA ASN A 148 -1.06 -3.65 18.91
C ASN A 148 -2.44 -3.58 18.24
N ILE A 149 -3.29 -4.57 18.50
CA ILE A 149 -4.65 -4.67 17.93
C ILE A 149 -5.53 -3.50 18.36
N ASP A 150 -5.40 -3.06 19.61
CA ASP A 150 -6.24 -2.00 20.17
C ASP A 150 -5.93 -0.66 19.50
N LEU A 151 -4.65 -0.34 19.32
CA LEU A 151 -4.23 0.86 18.60
C LEU A 151 -4.77 0.87 17.15
N ILE A 152 -4.73 -0.29 16.47
CA ILE A 152 -5.23 -0.40 15.10
C ILE A 152 -6.75 -0.17 15.07
N ARG A 153 -7.51 -0.73 16.01
CA ARG A 153 -8.97 -0.54 16.11
C ARG A 153 -9.33 0.90 16.46
N LEU A 154 -8.60 1.54 17.35
CA LEU A 154 -8.81 2.94 17.70
C LEU A 154 -8.55 3.86 16.49
N PHE A 155 -7.49 3.58 15.72
CA PHE A 155 -7.22 4.31 14.49
C PHE A 155 -8.27 4.07 13.40
N GLU A 156 -8.75 2.83 13.25
CA GLU A 156 -9.87 2.50 12.36
C GLU A 156 -11.12 3.35 12.70
N ASN A 157 -11.50 3.37 13.98
CA ASN A 157 -12.62 4.16 14.46
C ASN A 157 -12.43 5.67 14.21
N PHE A 158 -11.22 6.18 14.39
CA PHE A 158 -10.88 7.56 14.06
C PHE A 158 -11.08 7.84 12.57
N LEU A 159 -10.61 6.97 11.69
CA LEU A 159 -10.78 7.13 10.24
C LEU A 159 -12.25 7.08 9.81
N LEU A 160 -13.04 6.17 10.38
CA LEU A 160 -14.46 6.03 10.07
C LEU A 160 -15.27 7.21 10.61
N ASN A 161 -15.14 7.52 11.89
CA ASN A 161 -16.05 8.41 12.61
C ASN A 161 -15.60 9.88 12.64
N LYS A 162 -14.29 10.15 12.75
CA LYS A 162 -13.76 11.53 12.80
C LYS A 162 -13.36 12.05 11.42
N LYS A 163 -12.75 11.22 10.58
CA LYS A 163 -12.39 11.58 9.20
C LYS A 163 -13.49 11.24 8.19
N ASN A 164 -14.56 10.55 8.60
CA ASN A 164 -15.71 10.15 7.78
C ASN A 164 -15.30 9.45 6.47
N LEU A 165 -14.30 8.57 6.54
CA LEU A 165 -13.78 7.86 5.38
C LEU A 165 -14.60 6.60 5.08
N LYS A 166 -14.78 6.30 3.79
CA LYS A 166 -15.45 5.07 3.37
C LYS A 166 -14.66 3.83 3.82
N PRO A 167 -15.33 2.72 4.21
CA PRO A 167 -14.66 1.50 4.70
C PRO A 167 -13.56 0.96 3.77
N ARG A 168 -13.76 1.05 2.45
CA ARG A 168 -12.72 0.67 1.47
C ARG A 168 -11.46 1.53 1.58
N THR A 169 -11.61 2.82 1.85
CA THR A 169 -10.47 3.72 2.06
C THR A 169 -9.74 3.37 3.35
N VAL A 170 -10.48 3.11 4.43
CA VAL A 170 -9.93 2.69 5.73
C VAL A 170 -9.14 1.39 5.59
N ALA A 171 -9.67 0.38 4.89
CA ALA A 171 -8.94 -0.87 4.60
C ALA A 171 -7.58 -0.62 3.92
N ASN A 172 -7.50 0.38 3.04
CA ASN A 172 -6.23 0.73 2.40
C ASN A 172 -5.21 1.35 3.39
N TYR A 173 -5.64 2.12 4.40
CA TYR A 173 -4.77 2.57 5.49
C TYR A 173 -4.20 1.39 6.27
N MET A 174 -5.05 0.41 6.60
CA MET A 174 -4.63 -0.80 7.31
C MET A 174 -3.63 -1.64 6.50
N ILE A 175 -3.80 -1.71 5.17
CA ILE A 175 -2.84 -2.36 4.28
C ILE A 175 -1.48 -1.66 4.33
N THR A 176 -1.44 -0.34 4.32
CA THR A 176 -0.19 0.42 4.42
C THR A 176 0.54 0.10 5.73
N ILE A 177 -0.16 0.15 6.88
CA ILE A 177 0.40 -0.19 8.19
C ILE A 177 0.90 -1.64 8.20
N ARG A 178 0.11 -2.60 7.71
CA ARG A 178 0.50 -4.01 7.61
C ARG A 178 1.74 -4.21 6.74
N THR A 179 1.84 -3.50 5.63
CA THR A 179 2.98 -3.60 4.72
C THR A 179 4.27 -3.16 5.39
N ILE A 180 4.25 -2.05 6.12
CA ILE A 180 5.41 -1.55 6.86
C ILE A 180 5.76 -2.52 8.01
N PHE A 181 4.76 -3.06 8.71
CA PHE A 181 4.98 -4.07 9.73
C PHE A 181 5.65 -5.34 9.18
N ASN A 182 5.19 -5.83 8.03
CA ASN A 182 5.78 -6.99 7.35
C ASN A 182 7.23 -6.72 6.91
N LEU A 183 7.55 -5.50 6.50
CA LEU A 183 8.93 -5.10 6.19
C LEU A 183 9.81 -5.15 7.45
N ALA A 184 9.29 -4.74 8.59
CA ALA A 184 10.01 -4.85 9.86
C ALA A 184 10.29 -6.32 10.22
N ILE A 185 9.29 -7.21 10.09
CA ILE A 185 9.46 -8.65 10.30
C ILE A 185 10.53 -9.23 9.38
N SER A 186 10.51 -8.88 8.09
CA SER A 186 11.46 -9.42 7.11
C SER A 186 12.90 -9.02 7.38
N LYS A 187 13.13 -7.84 7.98
CA LYS A 187 14.46 -7.34 8.33
C LYS A 187 14.96 -7.87 9.68
N SER A 188 14.10 -7.98 10.66
CA SER A 188 14.45 -8.43 12.00
C SER A 188 14.13 -9.91 12.19
N ARG A 189 15.12 -10.77 12.02
CA ARG A 189 14.97 -12.24 12.10
C ARG A 189 14.46 -12.78 13.44
N LYS A 190 14.34 -12.02 14.54
CA LYS A 190 14.04 -12.61 15.87
C LYS A 190 13.21 -11.86 16.91
N ASN A 191 12.81 -10.59 16.79
CA ASN A 191 12.23 -9.90 17.97
C ASN A 191 11.15 -8.85 17.68
N ILE A 192 10.19 -9.12 16.79
CA ILE A 192 8.99 -8.29 16.71
C ILE A 192 7.91 -8.94 17.59
N PRO A 193 7.28 -8.18 18.51
CA PRO A 193 6.19 -8.70 19.33
C PRO A 193 4.99 -9.10 18.47
N SER A 194 4.06 -9.81 19.04
CA SER A 194 2.96 -10.50 18.34
C SER A 194 2.38 -9.69 17.19
N TYR A 195 2.50 -10.23 15.99
CA TYR A 195 1.92 -9.69 14.77
C TYR A 195 0.42 -9.39 14.96
N PRO A 196 -0.04 -8.14 14.77
CA PRO A 196 -1.40 -7.76 15.14
C PRO A 196 -2.47 -8.12 14.10
N PHE A 197 -2.08 -8.56 12.89
CA PHE A 197 -3.01 -8.89 11.81
C PHE A 197 -3.19 -10.41 11.66
N GLY A 198 -4.35 -10.85 11.15
CA GLY A 198 -4.61 -12.24 10.78
C GLY A 198 -5.78 -12.89 11.53
N LYS A 199 -5.89 -14.22 11.43
CA LYS A 199 -6.96 -15.00 12.07
C LYS A 199 -6.86 -14.87 13.60
N GLY A 200 -7.98 -14.58 14.26
CA GLY A 200 -8.02 -14.32 15.71
C GLY A 200 -7.45 -12.96 16.15
N LYS A 201 -7.04 -12.10 15.21
CA LYS A 201 -6.50 -10.76 15.42
C LYS A 201 -7.23 -9.76 14.53
N TYR A 202 -6.62 -8.60 14.23
CA TYR A 202 -7.22 -7.64 13.33
C TYR A 202 -7.24 -8.17 11.89
N GLN A 203 -8.42 -8.28 11.29
CA GLN A 203 -8.61 -8.72 9.91
C GLN A 203 -8.99 -7.55 9.02
N ILE A 204 -8.21 -7.30 7.98
CA ILE A 204 -8.55 -6.28 6.98
C ILE A 204 -9.66 -6.84 6.09
N ARG A 205 -10.87 -6.30 6.24
CA ARG A 205 -12.03 -6.67 5.43
C ARG A 205 -12.23 -5.65 4.33
N PHE A 206 -12.57 -6.14 3.14
CA PHE A 206 -12.94 -5.28 2.03
C PHE A 206 -14.46 -5.29 1.89
N PRO A 207 -15.11 -4.12 1.93
CA PRO A 207 -16.52 -4.06 1.65
C PRO A 207 -16.77 -4.46 0.20
N GLU A 208 -17.85 -5.15 -0.03
CA GLU A 208 -18.35 -5.37 -1.37
C GLU A 208 -18.71 -4.03 -2.02
N THR A 209 -18.31 -3.85 -3.26
CA THR A 209 -18.60 -2.65 -4.02
C THR A 209 -19.31 -3.03 -5.30
N ARG A 210 -20.52 -2.52 -5.46
CA ARG A 210 -21.26 -2.68 -6.71
C ARG A 210 -20.56 -1.90 -7.81
N LYS A 211 -20.20 -2.58 -8.88
CA LYS A 211 -19.63 -1.93 -10.07
C LYS A 211 -20.77 -1.53 -10.98
N ILE A 212 -20.71 -0.33 -11.49
CA ILE A 212 -21.69 0.22 -12.43
C ILE A 212 -21.05 0.24 -13.81
N GLY A 213 -21.70 -0.37 -14.79
CA GLY A 213 -21.36 -0.31 -16.21
C GLY A 213 -22.59 0.12 -17.01
N LEU A 214 -22.36 0.77 -18.13
CA LEU A 214 -23.43 1.07 -19.09
C LEU A 214 -23.87 -0.22 -19.79
N ASN A 215 -25.13 -0.29 -20.16
CA ASN A 215 -25.67 -1.32 -21.04
C ASN A 215 -25.49 -0.94 -22.52
N ARG A 216 -25.97 -1.79 -23.43
CA ARG A 216 -25.83 -1.58 -24.88
C ARG A 216 -26.58 -0.33 -25.35
N ASP A 217 -27.78 -0.13 -24.87
CA ASP A 217 -28.66 0.96 -25.31
C ASP A 217 -28.09 2.31 -24.89
N GLU A 218 -27.57 2.39 -23.66
CA GLU A 218 -26.86 3.59 -23.15
C GLU A 218 -25.61 3.93 -23.98
N ILE A 219 -24.89 2.91 -24.49
CA ILE A 219 -23.77 3.14 -25.42
C ILE A 219 -24.28 3.71 -26.75
N ILE A 220 -25.36 3.16 -27.29
CA ILE A 220 -25.96 3.64 -28.56
C ILE A 220 -26.41 5.09 -28.41
N ILE A 221 -27.01 5.45 -27.27
CA ILE A 221 -27.40 6.84 -26.98
C ILE A 221 -26.16 7.74 -26.97
N LEU A 222 -25.06 7.33 -26.31
CA LEU A 222 -23.82 8.12 -26.29
C LEU A 222 -23.17 8.25 -27.69
N GLU A 223 -23.26 7.22 -28.53
CA GLU A 223 -22.73 7.25 -29.92
C GLU A 223 -23.45 8.26 -30.78
N ASN A 224 -24.76 8.44 -30.56
CA ASN A 224 -25.64 9.28 -31.37
C ASN A 224 -26.03 10.60 -30.69
N ILE A 225 -25.38 10.94 -29.55
CA ILE A 225 -25.75 12.17 -28.88
C ILE A 225 -25.39 13.40 -29.68
N GLU A 226 -26.37 14.26 -29.85
CA GLU A 226 -26.24 15.57 -30.46
C GLU A 226 -26.24 16.69 -29.41
N GLU A 227 -26.08 17.93 -29.80
CA GLU A 227 -26.13 19.11 -28.92
C GLU A 227 -25.11 19.13 -27.78
N ILE A 228 -23.95 18.53 -27.99
CA ILE A 228 -22.81 18.62 -27.07
C ILE A 228 -21.71 19.51 -27.62
N THR A 229 -20.95 20.15 -26.72
CA THR A 229 -19.85 21.05 -27.14
C THR A 229 -18.68 20.24 -27.72
N ILE A 230 -17.84 20.87 -28.56
CA ILE A 230 -16.60 20.27 -29.08
C ILE A 230 -15.76 19.65 -27.98
N ALA A 231 -15.65 20.29 -26.82
CA ALA A 231 -14.89 19.79 -25.70
C ALA A 231 -15.54 18.56 -25.02
N GLN A 232 -16.87 18.47 -25.02
CA GLN A 232 -17.63 17.30 -24.56
C GLN A 232 -17.49 16.14 -25.55
N GLN A 233 -17.63 16.43 -26.84
CA GLN A 233 -17.43 15.45 -27.91
C GLN A 233 -16.03 14.85 -27.88
N TYR A 234 -15.02 15.69 -27.67
CA TYR A 234 -13.64 15.22 -27.53
C TYR A 234 -13.46 14.27 -26.34
N ALA A 235 -14.02 14.61 -25.17
CA ALA A 235 -13.98 13.74 -24.00
C ALA A 235 -14.73 12.42 -24.22
N LEU A 236 -15.87 12.47 -24.93
CA LEU A 236 -16.64 11.29 -25.31
C LEU A 236 -15.85 10.42 -26.30
N ASN A 237 -15.18 11.00 -27.28
CA ASN A 237 -14.33 10.26 -28.23
C ASN A 237 -13.19 9.52 -27.53
N VAL A 238 -12.53 10.15 -26.54
CA VAL A 238 -11.51 9.49 -25.71
C VAL A 238 -12.11 8.32 -24.92
N TRP A 239 -13.33 8.49 -24.40
CA TRP A 239 -14.06 7.44 -23.68
C TRP A 239 -14.47 6.28 -24.61
N LEU A 240 -15.00 6.57 -25.79
CA LEU A 240 -15.40 5.57 -26.80
C LEU A 240 -14.18 4.77 -27.28
N ILE A 241 -13.05 5.41 -27.54
CA ILE A 241 -11.80 4.72 -27.89
C ILE A 241 -11.40 3.76 -26.75
N SER A 242 -11.49 4.19 -25.50
CA SER A 242 -11.25 3.30 -24.34
C SER A 242 -12.20 2.10 -24.40
N PHE A 243 -13.49 2.31 -24.61
CA PHE A 243 -14.51 1.28 -24.64
C PHE A 243 -14.28 0.28 -25.79
N TYR A 244 -14.11 0.76 -27.02
CA TYR A 244 -13.94 -0.09 -28.20
C TYR A 244 -12.65 -0.93 -28.19
N PHE A 245 -11.62 -0.47 -27.50
CA PHE A 245 -10.42 -1.26 -27.25
C PHE A 245 -10.51 -2.06 -25.95
N ALA A 246 -11.68 -2.66 -25.67
CA ALA A 246 -11.93 -3.53 -24.53
C ALA A 246 -11.69 -2.83 -23.18
N GLY A 247 -12.04 -1.57 -23.08
CA GLY A 247 -11.93 -0.80 -21.83
C GLY A 247 -10.49 -0.57 -21.39
N ILE A 248 -9.58 -0.21 -22.30
CA ILE A 248 -8.21 0.17 -21.93
C ILE A 248 -8.23 1.38 -20.99
N ARG A 249 -7.26 1.44 -20.08
CA ARG A 249 -7.23 2.51 -19.06
C ARG A 249 -6.95 3.86 -19.70
N VAL A 250 -7.57 4.93 -19.18
CA VAL A 250 -7.34 6.31 -19.67
C VAL A 250 -5.86 6.69 -19.70
N SER A 251 -5.06 6.21 -18.75
CA SER A 251 -3.61 6.43 -18.74
C SER A 251 -2.90 5.77 -19.93
N ASP A 252 -3.44 4.70 -20.46
CA ASP A 252 -2.90 4.00 -21.63
C ASP A 252 -3.45 4.64 -22.90
N VAL A 253 -4.75 5.01 -22.93
CA VAL A 253 -5.35 5.77 -24.04
C VAL A 253 -4.58 7.04 -24.33
N LEU A 254 -4.30 7.85 -23.30
CA LEU A 254 -3.60 9.12 -23.47
C LEU A 254 -2.14 8.96 -23.93
N LYS A 255 -1.55 7.79 -23.71
CA LYS A 255 -0.18 7.48 -24.17
C LYS A 255 -0.11 6.88 -25.57
N LEU A 256 -1.24 6.60 -26.20
CA LEU A 256 -1.27 6.09 -27.57
C LEU A 256 -0.60 7.07 -28.53
N LYS A 257 0.16 6.51 -29.45
CA LYS A 257 0.90 7.24 -30.48
C LYS A 257 0.34 6.88 -31.84
N TRP A 258 0.43 7.77 -32.79
CA TRP A 258 0.05 7.49 -34.18
C TRP A 258 0.77 6.24 -34.74
N LYS A 259 2.02 6.03 -34.42
CA LYS A 259 2.81 4.87 -34.85
C LYS A 259 2.38 3.54 -34.20
N ASP A 260 1.54 3.57 -33.16
CA ASP A 260 1.03 2.36 -32.55
C ASP A 260 -0.10 1.72 -33.40
N PHE A 261 -0.59 2.46 -34.39
CA PHE A 261 -1.61 2.03 -35.36
C PHE A 261 -0.94 1.65 -36.68
N PHE A 262 -0.83 0.37 -36.96
CA PHE A 262 -0.35 -0.16 -38.24
C PHE A 262 -1.01 -1.51 -38.55
N ASP A 263 -1.07 -1.87 -39.83
CA ASP A 263 -1.72 -3.11 -40.31
C ASP A 263 -3.17 -3.29 -39.81
N ASN A 264 -3.94 -2.19 -39.75
CA ASN A 264 -5.29 -2.17 -39.18
C ASN A 264 -5.37 -2.69 -37.72
N ARG A 265 -4.30 -2.55 -36.97
CA ARG A 265 -4.22 -2.97 -35.59
C ARG A 265 -3.63 -1.88 -34.70
N LEU A 266 -4.12 -1.83 -33.45
CA LEU A 266 -3.48 -1.09 -32.37
C LEU A 266 -2.47 -2.00 -31.66
N ASN A 267 -1.20 -1.63 -31.65
CA ASN A 267 -0.10 -2.34 -30.99
C ASN A 267 0.52 -1.43 -29.94
N TYR A 268 0.30 -1.70 -28.65
CA TYR A 268 0.82 -0.87 -27.58
C TYR A 268 1.25 -1.70 -26.34
N ARG A 269 2.04 -1.10 -25.44
CA ARG A 269 2.40 -1.70 -24.15
C ARG A 269 1.57 -1.07 -23.03
N MET A 270 0.91 -1.93 -22.23
CA MET A 270 0.15 -1.48 -21.06
C MET A 270 1.05 -0.85 -20.00
N GLY A 271 0.66 0.29 -19.46
CA GLY A 271 1.43 0.98 -18.42
C GLY A 271 1.52 0.22 -17.09
N LYS A 272 0.49 -0.56 -16.73
CA LYS A 272 0.44 -1.25 -15.43
C LYS A 272 1.35 -2.48 -15.32
N ASN A 273 1.50 -3.25 -16.38
CA ASN A 273 2.20 -4.55 -16.36
C ASN A 273 3.13 -4.78 -17.54
N SER A 274 3.35 -3.75 -18.38
CA SER A 274 4.22 -3.75 -19.55
C SER A 274 3.92 -4.84 -20.60
N LYS A 275 2.72 -5.47 -20.55
CA LYS A 275 2.32 -6.50 -21.52
C LYS A 275 2.03 -5.85 -22.87
N LEU A 276 2.52 -6.49 -23.94
CA LEU A 276 2.22 -6.11 -25.31
C LEU A 276 0.77 -6.48 -25.62
N VAL A 277 0.05 -5.58 -26.27
CA VAL A 277 -1.31 -5.73 -26.71
C VAL A 277 -1.38 -5.48 -28.20
N SER A 278 -2.09 -6.34 -28.93
CA SER A 278 -2.44 -6.16 -30.33
C SER A 278 -3.94 -6.39 -30.49
N LEU A 279 -4.66 -5.36 -30.92
CA LEU A 279 -6.11 -5.38 -31.12
C LEU A 279 -6.43 -4.91 -32.53
N LYS A 280 -7.39 -5.55 -33.21
CA LYS A 280 -7.93 -5.03 -34.48
C LYS A 280 -8.56 -3.66 -34.21
N VAL A 281 -8.40 -2.72 -35.13
CA VAL A 281 -9.05 -1.41 -35.06
C VAL A 281 -10.49 -1.57 -35.54
N PRO A 282 -11.51 -1.32 -34.69
CA PRO A 282 -12.89 -1.32 -35.11
C PRO A 282 -13.18 -0.12 -36.06
N GLU A 283 -14.09 -0.29 -37.00
CA GLU A 283 -14.51 0.77 -37.92
C GLU A 283 -14.97 2.05 -37.20
N LYS A 284 -15.73 1.89 -36.09
CA LYS A 284 -16.14 3.01 -35.22
C LYS A 284 -14.96 3.82 -34.68
N VAL A 285 -13.81 3.18 -34.47
CA VAL A 285 -12.60 3.88 -34.02
C VAL A 285 -11.93 4.59 -35.18
N VAL A 286 -11.94 4.01 -36.40
CA VAL A 286 -11.41 4.67 -37.61
C VAL A 286 -12.09 6.01 -37.81
N ASN A 287 -13.43 6.05 -37.76
CA ASN A 287 -14.23 7.28 -37.87
C ASN A 287 -13.88 8.35 -36.82
N ILE A 288 -13.51 7.91 -35.60
CA ILE A 288 -13.06 8.84 -34.54
C ILE A 288 -11.65 9.35 -34.84
N LEU A 289 -10.73 8.47 -35.28
CA LEU A 289 -9.34 8.82 -35.59
C LEU A 289 -9.23 9.82 -36.75
N GLU A 290 -10.07 9.66 -37.78
CA GLU A 290 -10.12 10.57 -38.94
C GLU A 290 -10.57 11.99 -38.59
N ARG A 291 -11.37 12.14 -37.53
CA ARG A 291 -11.86 13.44 -37.04
C ARG A 291 -10.90 14.07 -36.02
N LEU A 292 -9.84 13.36 -35.56
CA LEU A 292 -8.88 13.91 -34.66
C LEU A 292 -7.88 14.79 -35.42
N GLU A 293 -7.76 16.04 -34.99
CA GLU A 293 -6.74 16.95 -35.47
C GLU A 293 -5.37 16.44 -35.16
N ARG A 294 -4.57 16.15 -36.18
CA ARG A 294 -3.17 15.74 -35.97
C ARG A 294 -2.28 16.97 -35.96
N SER A 295 -1.75 17.30 -34.78
CA SER A 295 -0.65 18.27 -34.69
C SER A 295 0.62 17.73 -35.37
N LYS A 296 1.26 18.56 -36.22
CA LYS A 296 2.43 18.14 -37.01
C LYS A 296 3.59 17.64 -36.16
N ASP A 297 3.72 18.17 -34.95
CA ASP A 297 4.84 17.88 -34.05
C ASP A 297 4.49 16.87 -32.94
N SER A 298 3.23 16.43 -32.84
CA SER A 298 2.80 15.49 -31.82
C SER A 298 3.00 14.05 -32.22
N ILE A 299 3.75 13.31 -31.40
CA ILE A 299 3.85 11.86 -31.52
C ILE A 299 2.63 11.14 -30.92
N TYR A 300 1.91 11.81 -29.99
CA TYR A 300 0.76 11.27 -29.30
C TYR A 300 -0.54 11.48 -30.12
N LEU A 301 -1.47 10.57 -29.91
CA LEU A 301 -2.81 10.65 -30.49
C LEU A 301 -3.62 11.83 -29.91
N PHE A 302 -3.40 12.12 -28.63
CA PHE A 302 -4.14 13.13 -27.87
C PHE A 302 -3.23 14.26 -27.40
N LYS A 303 -3.73 15.49 -27.48
CA LYS A 303 -3.01 16.74 -27.16
C LYS A 303 -2.59 16.89 -25.70
N GLU A 304 -3.18 16.15 -24.76
CA GLU A 304 -2.92 16.27 -23.34
C GLU A 304 -1.46 16.02 -22.96
N LEU A 305 -0.75 15.23 -23.77
CA LEU A 305 0.65 14.87 -23.52
C LEU A 305 1.63 15.56 -24.48
N GLU A 306 1.17 16.47 -25.32
CA GLU A 306 2.05 17.26 -26.19
C GLU A 306 3.04 18.09 -25.39
N GLY A 307 4.26 18.21 -25.89
CA GLY A 307 5.35 18.98 -25.27
C GLY A 307 5.89 18.41 -23.95
N ILE A 308 5.46 17.19 -23.55
CA ILE A 308 5.97 16.55 -22.34
C ILE A 308 7.15 15.64 -22.66
N ASN A 309 8.26 15.86 -21.95
CA ASN A 309 9.36 14.91 -22.00
C ASN A 309 8.91 13.55 -21.42
N VAL A 310 8.96 12.50 -22.24
CA VAL A 310 8.56 11.12 -21.87
C VAL A 310 9.34 10.59 -20.66
N LYS A 311 10.55 11.10 -20.41
CA LYS A 311 11.40 10.70 -19.28
C LYS A 311 10.95 11.34 -17.96
N ASP A 312 10.20 12.45 -17.99
CA ASP A 312 9.65 13.10 -16.80
C ASP A 312 8.35 12.41 -16.36
N ASN A 313 8.50 11.29 -15.67
CA ASN A 313 7.39 10.49 -15.22
C ASN A 313 6.44 11.25 -14.26
N LYS A 314 6.95 12.16 -13.43
CA LYS A 314 6.14 12.91 -12.46
C LYS A 314 5.23 13.90 -13.19
N ARG A 315 5.77 14.66 -14.13
CA ARG A 315 5.01 15.61 -14.95
C ARG A 315 3.99 14.91 -15.82
N LEU A 316 4.37 13.77 -16.42
CA LEU A 316 3.48 12.92 -17.22
C LEU A 316 2.27 12.43 -16.39
N GLN A 317 2.51 11.93 -15.17
CA GLN A 317 1.41 11.49 -14.29
C GLN A 317 0.51 12.63 -13.86
N THR A 318 1.05 13.80 -13.53
CA THR A 318 0.28 14.98 -13.17
C THR A 318 -0.63 15.41 -14.33
N ARG A 319 -0.12 15.42 -15.55
CA ARG A 319 -0.91 15.74 -16.76
C ARG A 319 -2.03 14.74 -17.00
N ILE A 320 -1.74 13.44 -16.93
CA ILE A 320 -2.76 12.38 -17.08
C ILE A 320 -3.86 12.54 -16.00
N LYS A 321 -3.49 12.81 -14.75
CA LYS A 321 -4.44 13.03 -13.66
C LYS A 321 -5.33 14.24 -13.92
N THR A 322 -4.77 15.35 -14.39
CA THR A 322 -5.51 16.57 -14.73
C THR A 322 -6.43 16.33 -15.92
N ALA A 323 -5.95 15.70 -16.99
CA ALA A 323 -6.75 15.36 -18.17
C ALA A 323 -7.92 14.43 -17.79
N THR A 324 -7.66 13.38 -17.01
CA THR A 324 -8.70 12.46 -16.53
C THR A 324 -9.79 13.19 -15.74
N ARG A 325 -9.42 14.11 -14.86
CA ARG A 325 -10.38 14.91 -14.08
C ARG A 325 -11.23 15.79 -14.99
N ASN A 326 -10.64 16.43 -15.99
CA ASN A 326 -11.34 17.27 -16.94
C ASN A 326 -12.29 16.45 -17.83
N PHE A 327 -11.86 15.28 -18.30
CA PHE A 327 -12.73 14.37 -19.04
C PHE A 327 -13.92 13.90 -18.19
N ASN A 328 -13.68 13.47 -16.96
CA ASN A 328 -14.76 13.01 -16.09
C ASN A 328 -15.82 14.09 -15.87
N ARG A 329 -15.41 15.36 -15.67
CA ARG A 329 -16.35 16.48 -15.53
C ARG A 329 -17.18 16.71 -16.79
N ARG A 330 -16.57 16.60 -18.00
CA ARG A 330 -17.28 16.73 -19.27
C ARG A 330 -18.22 15.56 -19.53
N LEU A 331 -17.76 14.34 -19.23
CA LEU A 331 -18.56 13.11 -19.39
C LEU A 331 -19.77 13.10 -18.45
N GLU A 332 -19.67 13.68 -17.25
CA GLU A 332 -20.81 13.82 -16.34
C GLU A 332 -21.91 14.70 -16.95
N ILE A 333 -21.52 15.79 -17.62
CA ILE A 333 -22.48 16.65 -18.35
C ILE A 333 -23.07 15.92 -19.57
N VAL A 334 -22.25 15.15 -20.30
CA VAL A 334 -22.72 14.33 -21.43
C VAL A 334 -23.74 13.30 -20.96
N ALA A 335 -23.48 12.60 -19.85
CA ALA A 335 -24.40 11.63 -19.28
C ALA A 335 -25.76 12.27 -18.92
N ALA A 336 -25.72 13.43 -18.28
CA ALA A 336 -26.95 14.17 -17.94
C ALA A 336 -27.75 14.57 -19.17
N LYS A 337 -27.09 15.06 -20.24
CA LYS A 337 -27.76 15.37 -21.52
C LYS A 337 -28.31 14.14 -22.23
N ALA A 338 -27.65 13.01 -22.07
CA ALA A 338 -28.07 11.72 -22.62
C ALA A 338 -29.21 11.05 -21.82
N GLY A 339 -29.65 11.64 -20.70
CA GLY A 339 -30.65 11.02 -19.81
C GLY A 339 -30.11 9.77 -19.09
N ILE A 340 -28.80 9.65 -18.90
CA ILE A 340 -28.16 8.52 -18.24
C ILE A 340 -27.91 8.87 -16.76
N ASP A 341 -28.65 8.24 -15.86
CA ASP A 341 -28.53 8.47 -14.40
C ASP A 341 -27.24 7.92 -13.79
N LYS A 342 -26.55 7.01 -14.49
CA LYS A 342 -25.31 6.42 -14.05
C LYS A 342 -24.16 7.41 -14.14
N LYS A 343 -23.33 7.47 -13.11
CA LYS A 343 -22.13 8.31 -13.13
C LYS A 343 -21.19 7.87 -14.25
N LEU A 344 -21.04 8.70 -15.27
CA LEU A 344 -20.11 8.45 -16.37
C LEU A 344 -18.72 9.02 -16.06
N SER A 345 -17.71 8.17 -16.12
CA SER A 345 -16.32 8.55 -15.96
C SER A 345 -15.44 7.70 -16.89
N MET A 346 -14.20 8.11 -17.09
CA MET A 346 -13.26 7.36 -17.94
C MET A 346 -13.12 5.88 -17.56
N HIS A 347 -13.23 5.55 -16.26
CA HIS A 347 -13.12 4.16 -15.81
C HIS A 347 -14.36 3.32 -16.13
N ILE A 348 -15.50 3.96 -16.27
CA ILE A 348 -16.77 3.29 -16.61
C ILE A 348 -16.70 2.65 -18.00
N ALA A 349 -15.92 3.17 -18.96
CA ALA A 349 -15.69 2.52 -20.24
C ALA A 349 -15.28 1.04 -20.08
N ARG A 350 -14.37 0.78 -19.13
CA ARG A 350 -13.94 -0.59 -18.81
C ARG A 350 -15.03 -1.42 -18.12
N HIS A 351 -15.79 -0.81 -17.23
CA HIS A 351 -16.93 -1.47 -16.59
C HIS A 351 -18.03 -1.80 -17.58
N SER A 352 -18.34 -0.86 -18.49
CA SER A 352 -19.34 -1.06 -19.56
C SER A 352 -18.96 -2.18 -20.52
N PHE A 353 -17.67 -2.24 -20.92
CA PHE A 353 -17.20 -3.36 -21.73
C PHE A 353 -17.39 -4.69 -21.01
N GLY A 354 -17.06 -4.79 -19.71
CA GLY A 354 -17.27 -5.99 -18.90
C GLY A 354 -18.76 -6.36 -18.75
N ASN A 355 -19.62 -5.36 -18.56
CA ASN A 355 -21.08 -5.55 -18.46
C ASN A 355 -21.67 -6.09 -19.76
N ILE A 356 -21.29 -5.49 -20.89
CA ILE A 356 -21.83 -5.88 -22.22
C ILE A 356 -21.22 -7.18 -22.72
N SER A 357 -19.98 -7.50 -22.33
CA SER A 357 -19.34 -8.75 -22.73
C SER A 357 -20.05 -9.96 -22.14
N GLY A 358 -20.56 -9.88 -20.88
CA GLY A 358 -21.38 -10.90 -20.23
C GLY A 358 -21.05 -12.31 -20.68
N ASP A 359 -22.06 -13.03 -21.18
CA ASP A 359 -21.93 -14.39 -21.74
C ASP A 359 -21.46 -14.42 -23.20
N LYS A 360 -21.30 -13.24 -23.84
CA LYS A 360 -20.97 -13.17 -25.28
C LYS A 360 -19.55 -13.63 -25.59
N ILE A 361 -18.64 -13.58 -24.62
CA ILE A 361 -17.27 -14.03 -24.79
C ILE A 361 -16.83 -14.90 -23.62
N PRO A 362 -16.06 -15.99 -23.85
CA PRO A 362 -15.54 -16.83 -22.80
C PRO A 362 -14.69 -16.02 -21.81
N ILE A 363 -14.74 -16.39 -20.53
CA ILE A 363 -14.04 -15.67 -19.45
C ILE A 363 -12.53 -15.59 -19.67
N GLN A 364 -11.94 -16.62 -20.30
CA GLN A 364 -10.51 -16.63 -20.66
C GLN A 364 -10.20 -15.57 -21.72
N MET A 365 -11.13 -15.31 -22.65
CA MET A 365 -10.99 -14.26 -23.64
C MET A 365 -11.09 -12.88 -22.99
N LEU A 366 -12.06 -12.69 -22.09
CA LEU A 366 -12.18 -11.45 -21.30
C LEU A 366 -10.93 -11.21 -20.45
N GLN A 367 -10.39 -12.28 -19.81
CA GLN A 367 -9.13 -12.21 -19.08
C GLN A 367 -7.98 -11.73 -19.98
N LYS A 368 -7.90 -12.28 -21.20
CA LYS A 368 -6.88 -11.91 -22.20
C LYS A 368 -7.03 -10.44 -22.63
N LEU A 369 -8.24 -9.98 -22.92
CA LEU A 369 -8.53 -8.59 -23.27
C LEU A 369 -8.21 -7.62 -22.13
N TYR A 370 -8.58 -7.97 -20.89
CA TYR A 370 -8.32 -7.17 -19.70
C TYR A 370 -6.89 -7.31 -19.17
N ARG A 371 -6.14 -8.32 -19.66
CA ARG A 371 -4.78 -8.62 -19.21
C ARG A 371 -4.70 -8.85 -17.71
N HIS A 372 -5.72 -9.47 -17.14
CA HIS A 372 -5.66 -9.89 -15.75
C HIS A 372 -4.64 -11.01 -15.56
N SER A 373 -3.86 -10.95 -14.47
CA SER A 373 -2.86 -11.97 -14.16
C SER A 373 -3.49 -13.28 -13.66
N SER A 374 -4.72 -13.23 -13.15
CA SER A 374 -5.48 -14.36 -12.65
C SER A 374 -6.89 -14.37 -13.21
N VAL A 375 -7.39 -15.56 -13.58
CA VAL A 375 -8.79 -15.77 -13.99
C VAL A 375 -9.74 -15.38 -12.86
N THR A 376 -9.41 -15.70 -11.61
CA THR A 376 -10.18 -15.32 -10.41
C THR A 376 -10.48 -13.82 -10.37
N THR A 377 -9.51 -12.98 -10.77
CA THR A 377 -9.73 -11.52 -10.86
C THR A 377 -10.80 -11.18 -11.92
N THR A 378 -10.86 -11.94 -13.01
CA THR A 378 -11.85 -11.73 -14.08
C THR A 378 -13.22 -12.23 -13.64
N ILE A 379 -13.29 -13.39 -12.99
CA ILE A 379 -14.54 -13.93 -12.41
C ILE A 379 -15.14 -12.93 -11.42
N LEU A 380 -14.37 -12.51 -10.41
CA LEU A 380 -14.81 -11.52 -9.43
C LEU A 380 -15.16 -10.16 -10.05
N TYR A 381 -14.60 -9.85 -11.20
CA TYR A 381 -14.93 -8.64 -11.93
C TYR A 381 -16.26 -8.79 -12.67
N GLN A 382 -16.48 -9.91 -13.36
CA GLN A 382 -17.66 -10.19 -14.15
C GLN A 382 -18.90 -10.46 -13.28
N SER A 383 -18.74 -11.18 -12.18
CA SER A 383 -19.84 -11.47 -11.23
C SER A 383 -20.60 -10.23 -10.73
N ASN A 384 -19.96 -9.05 -10.75
CA ASN A 384 -20.62 -7.80 -10.39
C ASN A 384 -21.60 -7.28 -11.46
N PHE A 385 -21.65 -7.89 -12.65
CA PHE A 385 -22.48 -7.49 -13.77
C PHE A 385 -23.54 -8.53 -14.16
N MET A 386 -23.47 -9.74 -13.59
CA MET A 386 -24.35 -10.87 -13.94
C MET A 386 -25.69 -10.88 -13.15
N GLN A 387 -26.17 -9.72 -12.71
CA GLN A 387 -27.44 -9.68 -11.95
C GLN A 387 -28.62 -10.17 -12.77
N LYS A 388 -28.74 -9.74 -14.03
CA LYS A 388 -29.82 -10.16 -14.91
C LYS A 388 -29.79 -11.68 -15.13
N ASP A 389 -28.61 -12.24 -15.38
CA ASP A 389 -28.47 -13.70 -15.57
C ASP A 389 -28.81 -14.48 -14.29
N THR A 390 -28.55 -13.89 -13.12
CA THR A 390 -28.94 -14.47 -11.83
C THR A 390 -30.45 -14.40 -11.63
N ASP A 391 -31.09 -13.29 -12.02
CA ASP A 391 -32.54 -13.13 -11.94
C ASP A 391 -33.25 -14.07 -12.93
N ASP A 392 -32.78 -14.14 -14.20
CA ASP A 392 -33.27 -15.08 -15.21
C ASP A 392 -33.08 -16.55 -14.80
N ALA A 393 -31.97 -16.86 -14.09
CA ALA A 393 -31.74 -18.20 -13.56
C ALA A 393 -32.66 -18.52 -12.37
N LEU A 394 -32.94 -17.51 -11.52
CA LEU A 394 -33.90 -17.67 -10.44
C LEU A 394 -35.30 -17.92 -10.97
N GLU A 395 -35.76 -17.13 -11.95
CA GLU A 395 -37.08 -17.31 -12.60
C GLU A 395 -37.21 -18.71 -13.20
N LYS A 396 -36.20 -19.23 -13.90
CA LYS A 396 -36.21 -20.61 -14.44
C LYS A 396 -36.33 -21.70 -13.37
N VAL A 397 -35.96 -21.42 -12.12
CA VAL A 397 -36.06 -22.39 -11.01
C VAL A 397 -37.41 -22.32 -10.33
N ILE A 398 -38.08 -21.17 -10.33
CA ILE A 398 -39.34 -20.94 -9.67
C ILE A 398 -40.54 -21.10 -10.62
N ASP A 399 -40.33 -21.04 -11.94
CA ASP A 399 -41.38 -21.32 -12.95
C ASP A 399 -41.57 -22.82 -13.12
N PHE A 400 -42.46 -23.42 -12.27
CA PHE A 400 -42.90 -24.81 -12.37
C PHE A 400 -44.42 -24.94 -12.28
#